data_a67698c937727ef96b9ae86d0247d6b0
#
_entry.id   a67698c937727ef96b9ae86d0247d6b0
#
_cell.length_a   1.000
_cell.length_b   1.000
_cell.length_c   1.000
_cell.angle_alpha   90.00
_cell.angle_beta   90.00
_cell.angle_gamma   90.00
#
_symmetry.space_group_name_H-M   'P 1'
#
loop_
_entity.id
_entity.type
_entity.pdbx_description
1 polymer ?
#
loop_
_entity_poly.entity_id
_entity_poly.type
_entity_poly.pdbx_seq_one_letter_code
_entity_poly.pdbx_strand_id
1 'polypeptide(L)'
;MSDITPEILPLMNSHRLPGLELDGDFIHPDYLGGSILNLPSSICQWLGVEPLGATPMRPVLTSIGSNKVRRVILVLVDALSLHRLQRWMSAGTAPVWSRLLKQGRLAALTSTAPSTTSAALTSLWTGRSPAEHGVVGYELWLKEFGVVSNMILHTPISFDNDVGSLVKAGFNPEQFLNLPTLGTHLACSRVKSHALQHRSIIRSGLSQMLLKDVDLHGYLTPTELWVNLRHLVESNPRQRQYMYVYTGQLDHFSHYYHPDDERIAAEFSEFSWSFEKNFLEQLSPAGRNGTLVLLTADHGMLATQKSAHYDLGNHPKLSRLLHILPTGEHRLMYLFIKPGQTDAVRSYFDLTWPGQFVFLDPSEAVARGLFGPGTPHPRLSDRLGDLIVAARNDAYLWWADKENMLVGQHGGLSNDEMIVPLLSVML
;
A
#
# COMPACT_ATOMS: atom_id res chain seq x y z
N MET A 1 19.09 -0.88 -20.28
CA MET A 1 19.15 -1.91 -19.23
C MET A 1 17.72 -2.26 -18.82
N SER A 2 17.43 -3.53 -18.57
CA SER A 2 16.11 -3.98 -18.15
C SER A 2 15.91 -3.80 -16.61
N ASP A 3 16.96 -3.93 -15.83
CA ASP A 3 16.95 -3.60 -14.40
C ASP A 3 17.67 -2.26 -14.18
N ILE A 4 16.93 -1.26 -13.72
CA ILE A 4 17.41 0.09 -13.41
C ILE A 4 17.42 0.39 -11.90
N THR A 5 17.16 -0.63 -11.08
CA THR A 5 17.15 -0.44 -9.62
C THR A 5 18.49 0.02 -9.07
N PRO A 6 19.66 -0.43 -9.58
CA PRO A 6 20.96 0.08 -9.11
C PRO A 6 21.15 1.58 -9.32
N GLU A 7 20.47 2.16 -10.33
CA GLU A 7 20.55 3.60 -10.65
C GLU A 7 19.53 4.41 -9.82
N ILE A 8 18.37 3.82 -9.52
CA ILE A 8 17.26 4.50 -8.84
C ILE A 8 17.39 4.46 -7.32
N LEU A 9 17.81 3.33 -6.74
CA LEU A 9 17.88 3.17 -5.28
C LEU A 9 18.77 4.22 -4.58
N PRO A 10 19.96 4.58 -5.07
CA PRO A 10 20.74 5.65 -4.46
C PRO A 10 20.02 7.00 -4.43
N LEU A 11 19.24 7.30 -5.48
CA LEU A 11 18.46 8.54 -5.56
C LEU A 11 17.30 8.53 -4.57
N MET A 12 16.61 7.41 -4.43
CA MET A 12 15.54 7.23 -3.44
C MET A 12 16.07 7.31 -2.01
N ASN A 13 17.17 6.64 -1.72
CA ASN A 13 17.80 6.65 -0.40
C ASN A 13 18.32 8.05 -0.01
N SER A 14 18.68 8.88 -0.98
CA SER A 14 19.11 10.27 -0.74
C SER A 14 17.99 11.29 -0.83
N HIS A 15 16.80 10.90 -1.33
CA HIS A 15 15.65 11.80 -1.42
C HIS A 15 15.22 12.25 -0.02
N ARG A 16 15.03 13.56 0.15
CA ARG A 16 14.54 14.14 1.41
C ARG A 16 13.45 15.16 1.13
N LEU A 17 12.42 15.16 1.93
CA LEU A 17 11.41 16.20 1.97
C LEU A 17 12.01 17.41 2.73
N PRO A 18 12.12 18.59 2.12
CA PRO A 18 12.82 19.71 2.72
C PRO A 18 12.19 20.17 4.04
N GLY A 19 13.00 20.28 5.09
CA GLY A 19 12.58 20.73 6.41
C GLY A 19 11.80 19.72 7.25
N LEU A 20 11.70 18.48 6.81
CA LEU A 20 11.16 17.38 7.61
C LEU A 20 12.31 16.72 8.40
N GLU A 21 12.20 16.73 9.74
CA GLU A 21 13.22 16.18 10.64
C GLU A 21 13.09 14.64 10.74
N LEU A 22 13.29 13.97 9.62
CA LEU A 22 13.41 12.51 9.51
C LEU A 22 14.76 12.20 8.88
N ASP A 23 15.74 11.91 9.70
CA ASP A 23 17.13 11.60 9.32
C ASP A 23 17.43 10.09 9.33
N GLY A 24 18.62 9.73 8.86
CA GLY A 24 19.11 8.35 8.88
C GLY A 24 18.39 7.43 7.90
N ASP A 25 17.88 6.31 8.40
CA ASP A 25 17.39 5.18 7.59
C ASP A 25 15.94 5.32 7.12
N PHE A 26 15.30 6.46 7.37
CA PHE A 26 13.95 6.71 6.87
C PHE A 26 13.94 7.01 5.38
N ILE A 27 13.05 6.35 4.66
CA ILE A 27 12.77 6.63 3.24
C ILE A 27 11.65 7.64 3.14
N HIS A 28 11.93 8.77 2.51
CA HIS A 28 10.93 9.77 2.20
C HIS A 28 10.18 9.41 0.92
N PRO A 29 8.84 9.48 0.89
CA PRO A 29 8.06 9.17 -0.30
C PRO A 29 8.41 10.09 -1.47
N ASP A 30 8.61 9.52 -2.66
CA ASP A 30 8.90 10.28 -3.90
C ASP A 30 7.62 10.51 -4.72
N TYR A 31 6.74 11.34 -4.20
CA TYR A 31 5.44 11.63 -4.83
C TYR A 31 5.53 12.37 -6.18
N LEU A 32 6.71 12.83 -6.57
CA LEU A 32 6.93 13.54 -7.83
C LEU A 32 7.32 12.60 -8.98
N GLY A 33 6.62 11.49 -9.11
CA GLY A 33 6.78 10.55 -10.21
C GLY A 33 7.55 9.28 -9.87
N GLY A 34 7.88 9.03 -8.61
CA GLY A 34 8.58 7.83 -8.13
C GLY A 34 7.84 7.04 -7.07
N SER A 35 6.54 7.27 -6.91
CA SER A 35 5.70 6.59 -5.93
C SER A 35 4.54 5.84 -6.58
N ILE A 36 3.97 4.89 -5.85
CA ILE A 36 2.71 4.22 -6.25
C ILE A 36 1.57 5.22 -6.47
N LEU A 37 1.59 6.39 -5.82
CA LEU A 37 0.65 7.50 -6.05
C LEU A 37 0.59 7.92 -7.52
N ASN A 38 1.68 7.78 -8.26
CA ASN A 38 1.81 8.22 -9.66
C ASN A 38 1.31 7.18 -10.67
N LEU A 39 1.05 5.95 -10.21
CA LEU A 39 0.67 4.84 -11.08
C LEU A 39 -0.71 5.01 -11.72
N PRO A 40 -1.78 5.48 -11.03
CA PRO A 40 -3.10 5.69 -11.64
C PRO A 40 -3.05 6.61 -12.86
N SER A 41 -2.36 7.71 -12.73
CA SER A 41 -2.17 8.70 -13.81
C SER A 41 -1.45 8.10 -15.02
N SER A 42 -0.42 7.28 -14.78
CA SER A 42 0.30 6.55 -15.83
C SER A 42 -0.58 5.50 -16.51
N ILE A 43 -1.39 4.75 -15.74
CA ILE A 43 -2.38 3.80 -16.29
C ILE A 43 -3.35 4.52 -17.22
N CYS A 44 -3.87 5.69 -16.82
CA CYS A 44 -4.74 6.51 -17.66
C CYS A 44 -4.05 6.89 -18.96
N GLN A 45 -2.81 7.40 -18.91
CA GLN A 45 -2.05 7.79 -20.11
C GLN A 45 -1.82 6.61 -21.07
N TRP A 46 -1.43 5.43 -20.56
CA TRP A 46 -1.20 4.26 -21.41
C TRP A 46 -2.48 3.78 -22.08
N LEU A 47 -3.61 3.91 -21.40
CA LEU A 47 -4.92 3.59 -21.98
C LEU A 47 -5.52 4.73 -22.82
N GLY A 48 -4.80 5.83 -23.04
CA GLY A 48 -5.27 6.99 -23.81
C GLY A 48 -6.45 7.71 -23.16
N VAL A 49 -6.37 7.85 -21.83
CA VAL A 49 -7.32 8.57 -20.97
C VAL A 49 -6.59 9.73 -20.29
N GLU A 50 -7.29 10.82 -20.02
CA GLU A 50 -6.73 11.93 -19.26
C GLU A 50 -6.20 11.46 -17.90
N PRO A 51 -5.06 11.98 -17.43
CA PRO A 51 -4.49 11.64 -16.13
C PRO A 51 -5.46 11.84 -14.97
N LEU A 52 -5.41 10.96 -13.97
CA LEU A 52 -6.19 11.07 -12.74
C LEU A 52 -5.30 11.46 -11.56
N GLY A 53 -5.55 12.61 -10.97
CA GLY A 53 -4.92 13.02 -9.71
C GLY A 53 -3.47 13.47 -9.88
N ALA A 54 -2.54 12.83 -9.18
CA ALA A 54 -1.12 13.17 -9.18
C ALA A 54 -0.47 13.02 -10.56
N THR A 55 0.71 13.64 -10.73
CA THR A 55 1.49 13.53 -11.96
C THR A 55 1.81 12.06 -12.28
N PRO A 56 1.90 11.68 -13.57
CA PRO A 56 2.33 10.34 -13.96
C PRO A 56 3.74 10.01 -13.45
N MET A 57 4.06 8.73 -13.46
CA MET A 57 5.43 8.26 -13.18
C MET A 57 6.43 8.82 -14.17
N ARG A 58 7.66 8.99 -13.73
CA ARG A 58 8.78 9.35 -14.61
C ARG A 58 8.94 8.31 -15.72
N PRO A 59 9.04 8.71 -17.01
CA PRO A 59 9.07 7.76 -18.14
C PRO A 59 10.22 6.75 -18.06
N VAL A 60 11.32 7.08 -17.39
CA VAL A 60 12.46 6.17 -17.20
C VAL A 60 12.10 4.91 -16.42
N LEU A 61 11.06 4.96 -15.57
CA LEU A 61 10.67 3.84 -14.70
C LEU A 61 9.99 2.69 -15.46
N THR A 62 9.58 2.91 -16.71
CA THR A 62 8.92 1.88 -17.53
C THR A 62 9.57 1.75 -18.90
N SER A 63 9.34 0.62 -19.58
CA SER A 63 9.87 0.34 -20.92
C SER A 63 8.81 0.40 -22.00
N ILE A 64 7.70 1.11 -21.78
CA ILE A 64 6.51 1.02 -22.64
C ILE A 64 6.73 1.68 -24.02
N GLY A 65 7.52 2.73 -24.07
CA GLY A 65 7.84 3.44 -25.33
C GLY A 65 6.58 3.93 -26.06
N SER A 66 6.61 3.86 -27.40
CA SER A 66 5.49 4.24 -28.28
C SER A 66 4.48 3.12 -28.54
N ASN A 67 4.58 1.99 -27.87
CA ASN A 67 3.69 0.85 -28.05
C ASN A 67 2.24 1.21 -27.71
N LYS A 68 1.30 0.80 -28.55
CA LYS A 68 -0.12 1.02 -28.30
C LYS A 68 -0.62 0.04 -27.23
N VAL A 69 -0.86 0.53 -26.03
CA VAL A 69 -1.47 -0.24 -24.94
C VAL A 69 -2.98 -0.28 -25.11
N ARG A 70 -3.57 -1.46 -25.04
CA ARG A 70 -5.03 -1.69 -25.02
C ARG A 70 -5.49 -2.18 -23.66
N ARG A 71 -4.65 -2.95 -23.00
CA ARG A 71 -4.92 -3.52 -21.67
C ARG A 71 -3.76 -3.26 -20.75
N VAL A 72 -4.09 -2.86 -19.54
CA VAL A 72 -3.14 -2.82 -18.41
C VAL A 72 -3.59 -3.85 -17.39
N ILE A 73 -2.72 -4.79 -17.09
CA ILE A 73 -2.89 -5.75 -16.00
C ILE A 73 -1.95 -5.32 -14.89
N LEU A 74 -2.50 -4.82 -13.80
CA LEU A 74 -1.75 -4.51 -12.59
C LEU A 74 -1.85 -5.68 -11.63
N VAL A 75 -0.75 -6.37 -11.41
CA VAL A 75 -0.61 -7.43 -10.40
C VAL A 75 -0.02 -6.79 -9.15
N LEU A 76 -0.84 -6.60 -8.15
CA LEU A 76 -0.45 -6.08 -6.85
C LEU A 76 -0.33 -7.24 -5.86
N VAL A 77 0.88 -7.44 -5.38
CA VAL A 77 1.21 -8.44 -4.36
C VAL A 77 1.50 -7.71 -3.06
N ASP A 78 0.56 -7.80 -2.12
CA ASP A 78 0.62 -7.11 -0.84
C ASP A 78 1.90 -7.46 -0.07
N ALA A 79 2.54 -6.45 0.50
CA ALA A 79 3.79 -6.53 1.27
C ALA A 79 5.02 -7.06 0.52
N LEU A 80 5.02 -7.05 -0.83
CA LEU A 80 6.18 -7.46 -1.62
C LEU A 80 7.23 -6.35 -1.69
N SER A 81 8.23 -6.36 -0.81
CA SER A 81 9.36 -5.44 -0.92
C SER A 81 10.26 -5.77 -2.11
N LEU A 82 10.89 -4.73 -2.68
CA LEU A 82 11.78 -4.86 -3.85
C LEU A 82 12.90 -5.87 -3.61
N HIS A 83 13.58 -5.78 -2.46
CA HIS A 83 14.74 -6.66 -2.18
C HIS A 83 14.35 -8.14 -2.11
N ARG A 84 13.13 -8.48 -1.65
CA ARG A 84 12.61 -9.85 -1.63
C ARG A 84 12.34 -10.35 -3.03
N LEU A 85 11.70 -9.54 -3.87
CA LEU A 85 11.51 -9.89 -5.29
C LEU A 85 12.86 -10.15 -5.97
N GLN A 86 13.85 -9.26 -5.81
CA GLN A 86 15.18 -9.43 -6.39
C GLN A 86 15.88 -10.70 -5.91
N ARG A 87 15.82 -10.98 -4.61
CA ARG A 87 16.35 -12.21 -4.02
C ARG A 87 15.71 -13.46 -4.61
N TRP A 88 14.38 -13.51 -4.69
CA TRP A 88 13.64 -14.64 -5.25
C TRP A 88 13.87 -14.83 -6.75
N MET A 89 13.96 -13.75 -7.50
CA MET A 89 14.34 -13.80 -8.91
C MET A 89 15.77 -14.37 -9.09
N SER A 90 16.70 -13.94 -8.27
CA SER A 90 18.12 -14.40 -8.32
C SER A 90 18.28 -15.86 -7.87
N ALA A 91 17.51 -16.29 -6.88
CA ALA A 91 17.49 -17.67 -6.38
C ALA A 91 16.71 -18.64 -7.29
N GLY A 92 16.03 -18.14 -8.33
CA GLY A 92 15.21 -18.98 -9.20
C GLY A 92 13.89 -19.45 -8.57
N THR A 93 13.46 -18.84 -7.46
CA THR A 93 12.19 -19.13 -6.78
C THR A 93 10.97 -18.78 -7.66
N ALA A 94 11.07 -17.70 -8.42
CA ALA A 94 10.00 -17.23 -9.31
C ALA A 94 10.55 -16.87 -10.71
N PRO A 95 10.97 -17.87 -11.51
CA PRO A 95 11.75 -17.67 -12.75
C PRO A 95 10.97 -16.93 -13.86
N VAL A 96 9.64 -16.94 -13.81
CA VAL A 96 8.81 -16.23 -14.78
C VAL A 96 9.13 -14.73 -14.80
N TRP A 97 9.32 -14.11 -13.63
CA TRP A 97 9.61 -12.68 -13.55
C TRP A 97 11.00 -12.35 -14.11
N SER A 98 12.00 -13.20 -13.86
CA SER A 98 13.35 -13.06 -14.47
C SER A 98 13.30 -13.19 -15.99
N ARG A 99 12.43 -14.06 -16.54
CA ARG A 99 12.24 -14.16 -17.99
C ARG A 99 11.54 -12.95 -18.57
N LEU A 100 10.48 -12.46 -17.93
CA LEU A 100 9.75 -11.27 -18.33
C LEU A 100 10.64 -10.02 -18.28
N LEU A 101 11.52 -9.93 -17.29
CA LEU A 101 12.47 -8.82 -17.18
C LEU A 101 13.39 -8.69 -18.39
N LYS A 102 13.72 -9.78 -19.09
CA LYS A 102 14.56 -9.71 -20.31
C LYS A 102 13.94 -8.82 -21.41
N GLN A 103 12.62 -8.67 -21.43
CA GLN A 103 11.86 -7.88 -22.40
C GLN A 103 11.18 -6.65 -21.74
N GLY A 104 11.26 -6.56 -20.42
CA GLY A 104 10.63 -5.53 -19.61
C GLY A 104 11.62 -4.62 -18.89
N ARG A 105 11.13 -4.00 -17.85
CA ARG A 105 11.93 -3.13 -16.96
C ARG A 105 11.56 -3.38 -15.50
N LEU A 106 12.58 -3.48 -14.64
CA LEU A 106 12.45 -3.45 -13.20
C LEU A 106 12.96 -2.11 -12.70
N ALA A 107 12.13 -1.42 -11.94
CA ALA A 107 12.43 -0.17 -11.24
C ALA A 107 11.99 -0.28 -9.78
N ALA A 108 12.36 0.70 -8.98
CA ALA A 108 11.86 0.91 -7.63
C ALA A 108 10.81 2.03 -7.60
N LEU A 109 9.79 1.88 -6.75
CA LEU A 109 8.87 2.94 -6.35
C LEU A 109 8.89 3.06 -4.83
N THR A 110 8.50 4.23 -4.33
CA THR A 110 8.14 4.35 -2.91
C THR A 110 6.66 4.03 -2.70
N SER A 111 6.34 3.43 -1.57
CA SER A 111 4.98 3.42 -1.03
C SER A 111 4.55 4.84 -0.64
N THR A 112 3.35 4.96 -0.07
CA THR A 112 2.89 6.17 0.61
C THR A 112 3.40 6.22 2.06
N ALA A 113 3.27 7.35 2.73
CA ALA A 113 3.34 7.43 4.19
C ALA A 113 1.92 7.65 4.76
N PRO A 114 1.47 6.73 5.66
CA PRO A 114 2.11 5.48 6.07
C PRO A 114 2.16 4.43 4.95
N SER A 115 3.12 3.50 5.06
CA SER A 115 3.27 2.36 4.14
C SER A 115 2.33 1.23 4.52
N THR A 116 1.04 1.43 4.28
CA THR A 116 -0.03 0.51 4.71
C THR A 116 -1.10 0.36 3.63
N THR A 117 -1.70 -0.82 3.56
CA THR A 117 -2.71 -1.20 2.56
C THR A 117 -3.81 -0.16 2.42
N SER A 118 -4.38 0.33 3.52
CA SER A 118 -5.51 1.28 3.48
C SER A 118 -5.14 2.61 2.80
N ALA A 119 -4.00 3.20 3.14
CA ALA A 119 -3.53 4.45 2.56
C ALA A 119 -3.03 4.26 1.12
N ALA A 120 -2.23 3.23 0.90
CA ALA A 120 -1.61 2.92 -0.39
C ALA A 120 -2.65 2.58 -1.46
N LEU A 121 -3.62 1.70 -1.15
CA LEU A 121 -4.69 1.35 -2.10
C LEU A 121 -5.63 2.52 -2.34
N THR A 122 -5.91 3.35 -1.32
CA THR A 122 -6.72 4.56 -1.54
C THR A 122 -6.01 5.52 -2.50
N SER A 123 -4.68 5.71 -2.35
CA SER A 123 -3.90 6.50 -3.31
C SER A 123 -3.88 5.86 -4.71
N LEU A 124 -3.73 4.54 -4.80
CA LEU A 124 -3.73 3.81 -6.07
C LEU A 124 -5.07 3.90 -6.82
N TRP A 125 -6.19 3.93 -6.10
CA TRP A 125 -7.51 3.99 -6.71
C TRP A 125 -8.06 5.40 -6.94
N THR A 126 -7.43 6.43 -6.35
CA THR A 126 -7.88 7.83 -6.51
C THR A 126 -6.87 8.72 -7.23
N GLY A 127 -5.61 8.31 -7.31
CA GLY A 127 -4.51 9.20 -7.74
C GLY A 127 -4.30 10.37 -6.79
N ARG A 128 -4.85 10.32 -5.57
CA ARG A 128 -4.73 11.36 -4.55
C ARG A 128 -3.83 10.90 -3.42
N SER A 129 -3.15 11.86 -2.81
CA SER A 129 -2.23 11.59 -1.70
C SER A 129 -2.98 11.24 -0.40
N PRO A 130 -2.32 10.56 0.57
CA PRO A 130 -2.88 10.36 1.90
C PRO A 130 -3.37 11.66 2.56
N ALA A 131 -2.67 12.78 2.34
CA ALA A 131 -3.14 14.09 2.80
C ALA A 131 -4.49 14.47 2.18
N GLU A 132 -4.69 14.26 0.87
CA GLU A 132 -5.93 14.65 0.17
C GLU A 132 -7.10 13.73 0.49
N HIS A 133 -6.91 12.41 0.51
CA HIS A 133 -8.02 11.47 0.77
C HIS A 133 -8.25 11.20 2.26
N GLY A 134 -7.31 11.58 3.13
CA GLY A 134 -7.43 11.50 4.57
C GLY A 134 -7.39 10.08 5.17
N VAL A 135 -7.10 9.03 4.38
CA VAL A 135 -6.84 7.68 4.91
C VAL A 135 -5.35 7.58 5.20
N VAL A 136 -4.99 7.75 6.46
CA VAL A 136 -3.59 7.86 6.90
C VAL A 136 -3.19 6.75 7.88
N GLY A 137 -3.85 5.59 7.84
CA GLY A 137 -3.51 4.44 8.68
C GLY A 137 -4.52 3.33 8.59
N TYR A 138 -4.16 2.17 9.13
CA TYR A 138 -5.06 1.05 9.33
C TYR A 138 -6.15 1.39 10.36
N GLU A 139 -5.76 2.04 11.45
CA GLU A 139 -6.66 2.53 12.50
C GLU A 139 -6.76 4.06 12.44
N LEU A 140 -7.97 4.60 12.31
CA LEU A 140 -8.21 6.04 12.33
C LEU A 140 -9.19 6.44 13.42
N TRP A 141 -8.88 7.52 14.13
CA TRP A 141 -9.85 8.21 14.97
C TRP A 141 -10.85 8.97 14.07
N LEU A 142 -12.06 8.48 14.03
CA LEU A 142 -13.18 9.12 13.33
C LEU A 142 -13.98 9.94 14.35
N LYS A 143 -13.55 11.18 14.56
CA LYS A 143 -14.13 12.10 15.55
C LYS A 143 -15.63 12.31 15.34
N GLU A 144 -16.09 12.33 14.10
CA GLU A 144 -17.49 12.47 13.70
C GLU A 144 -18.36 11.30 14.15
N PHE A 145 -17.77 10.15 14.42
CA PHE A 145 -18.46 8.94 14.93
C PHE A 145 -18.06 8.62 16.37
N GLY A 146 -17.06 9.31 16.93
CA GLY A 146 -16.56 9.05 18.29
C GLY A 146 -15.89 7.67 18.45
N VAL A 147 -15.30 7.11 17.40
CA VAL A 147 -14.70 5.77 17.39
C VAL A 147 -13.34 5.74 16.70
N VAL A 148 -12.49 4.80 17.10
CA VAL A 148 -11.35 4.36 16.30
C VAL A 148 -11.83 3.23 15.37
N SER A 149 -11.59 3.37 14.08
CA SER A 149 -12.07 2.45 13.06
C SER A 149 -10.93 1.78 12.31
N ASN A 150 -11.09 0.49 12.06
CA ASN A 150 -10.32 -0.27 11.07
C ASN A 150 -10.73 0.16 9.65
N MET A 151 -9.81 0.71 8.87
CA MET A 151 -10.09 1.29 7.55
C MET A 151 -10.10 0.28 6.41
N ILE A 152 -9.78 -0.99 6.67
CA ILE A 152 -9.98 -2.08 5.70
C ILE A 152 -11.41 -2.63 5.81
N LEU A 153 -11.88 -2.85 7.04
CA LEU A 153 -13.17 -3.49 7.28
C LEU A 153 -14.33 -2.49 7.45
N HIS A 154 -14.06 -1.22 7.70
CA HIS A 154 -15.02 -0.20 8.13
C HIS A 154 -15.81 -0.67 9.35
N THR A 155 -15.07 -1.01 10.40
CA THR A 155 -15.62 -1.45 11.69
C THR A 155 -14.87 -0.75 12.82
N PRO A 156 -15.54 -0.37 13.91
CA PRO A 156 -14.85 0.05 15.13
C PRO A 156 -13.91 -1.06 15.62
N ILE A 157 -12.71 -0.71 16.07
CA ILE A 157 -11.71 -1.69 16.54
C ILE A 157 -12.20 -2.53 17.73
N SER A 158 -13.19 -2.03 18.49
CA SER A 158 -13.83 -2.73 19.60
C SER A 158 -14.81 -3.85 19.16
N PHE A 159 -15.10 -3.97 17.88
CA PHE A 159 -16.02 -4.97 17.31
C PHE A 159 -15.31 -5.79 16.25
N ASP A 160 -14.42 -6.68 16.65
CA ASP A 160 -13.70 -7.57 15.75
C ASP A 160 -14.65 -8.36 14.84
N ASN A 161 -14.32 -8.41 13.54
CA ASN A 161 -15.00 -9.22 12.51
C ASN A 161 -16.44 -8.82 12.10
N ASP A 162 -16.99 -7.71 12.57
CA ASP A 162 -18.28 -7.21 12.05
C ASP A 162 -18.05 -6.26 10.86
N VAL A 163 -17.64 -6.84 9.73
CA VAL A 163 -17.31 -6.11 8.49
C VAL A 163 -18.44 -5.17 8.09
N GLY A 164 -18.11 -3.88 7.90
CA GLY A 164 -19.06 -2.85 7.51
C GLY A 164 -20.01 -2.40 8.61
N SER A 165 -19.80 -2.77 9.88
CA SER A 165 -20.66 -2.37 10.99
C SER A 165 -20.74 -0.86 11.18
N LEU A 166 -19.68 -0.12 10.82
CA LEU A 166 -19.66 1.33 10.87
C LEU A 166 -20.71 1.96 9.93
N VAL A 167 -21.03 1.29 8.81
CA VAL A 167 -22.12 1.72 7.90
C VAL A 167 -23.47 1.70 8.61
N LYS A 168 -23.70 0.73 9.49
CA LYS A 168 -24.92 0.66 10.32
C LYS A 168 -25.01 1.84 11.30
N ALA A 169 -23.85 2.41 11.69
CA ALA A 169 -23.77 3.61 12.53
C ALA A 169 -23.85 4.93 11.74
N GLY A 170 -24.11 4.88 10.43
CA GLY A 170 -24.26 6.05 9.58
C GLY A 170 -23.00 6.44 8.80
N PHE A 171 -21.92 5.65 8.86
CA PHE A 171 -20.76 5.87 8.00
C PHE A 171 -21.13 5.62 6.54
N ASN A 172 -20.86 6.60 5.69
CA ASN A 172 -21.06 6.46 4.24
C ASN A 172 -19.70 6.47 3.53
N PRO A 173 -19.21 5.32 3.01
CA PRO A 173 -17.92 5.22 2.33
C PRO A 173 -17.79 6.19 1.13
N GLU A 174 -18.89 6.47 0.44
CA GLU A 174 -18.88 7.39 -0.72
C GLU A 174 -18.69 8.84 -0.31
N GLN A 175 -19.33 9.26 0.79
CA GLN A 175 -19.18 10.61 1.33
C GLN A 175 -17.85 10.78 2.05
N PHE A 176 -17.34 9.71 2.68
CA PHE A 176 -16.05 9.74 3.34
C PHE A 176 -14.92 9.97 2.35
N LEU A 177 -14.92 9.25 1.23
CA LEU A 177 -13.87 9.39 0.22
C LEU A 177 -14.13 10.60 -0.70
N ASN A 178 -15.37 10.93 -1.02
CA ASN A 178 -15.83 12.05 -1.87
C ASN A 178 -14.85 12.48 -3.01
N LEU A 179 -14.20 11.49 -3.62
CA LEU A 179 -13.21 11.66 -4.68
C LEU A 179 -13.54 10.70 -5.83
N PRO A 180 -13.28 11.08 -7.09
CA PRO A 180 -13.40 10.15 -8.20
C PRO A 180 -12.41 9.00 -8.04
N THR A 181 -12.87 7.76 -8.24
CA THR A 181 -12.00 6.59 -8.28
C THR A 181 -11.54 6.30 -9.71
N LEU A 182 -10.43 5.55 -9.83
CA LEU A 182 -9.89 5.14 -11.11
C LEU A 182 -10.92 4.34 -11.94
N GLY A 183 -11.75 3.50 -11.29
CA GLY A 183 -12.81 2.75 -11.96
C GLY A 183 -13.82 3.67 -12.63
N THR A 184 -14.37 4.62 -11.89
CA THR A 184 -15.32 5.63 -12.42
C THR A 184 -14.69 6.48 -13.51
N HIS A 185 -13.44 6.94 -13.30
CA HIS A 185 -12.72 7.76 -14.27
C HIS A 185 -12.48 7.03 -15.61
N LEU A 186 -12.05 5.78 -15.55
CA LEU A 186 -11.84 4.92 -16.73
C LEU A 186 -13.17 4.61 -17.45
N ALA A 187 -14.25 4.36 -16.69
CA ALA A 187 -15.58 4.09 -17.24
C ALA A 187 -16.12 5.27 -18.05
N CYS A 188 -15.93 6.51 -17.60
CA CYS A 188 -16.27 7.73 -18.36
C CYS A 188 -15.57 7.77 -19.75
N SER A 189 -14.41 7.15 -19.88
CA SER A 189 -13.64 7.06 -21.12
C SER A 189 -13.86 5.74 -21.88
N ARG A 190 -14.87 4.96 -21.52
CA ARG A 190 -15.21 3.65 -22.11
C ARG A 190 -14.05 2.64 -22.00
N VAL A 191 -13.29 2.70 -20.94
CA VAL A 191 -12.33 1.66 -20.53
C VAL A 191 -13.02 0.78 -19.51
N LYS A 192 -13.06 -0.54 -19.77
CA LYS A 192 -13.68 -1.49 -18.85
C LYS A 192 -12.70 -1.86 -17.74
N SER A 193 -13.11 -1.75 -16.50
CA SER A 193 -12.29 -2.10 -15.34
C SER A 193 -12.75 -3.39 -14.68
N HIS A 194 -11.81 -4.25 -14.30
CA HIS A 194 -12.04 -5.52 -13.60
C HIS A 194 -11.12 -5.58 -12.39
N ALA A 195 -11.62 -6.07 -11.26
CA ALA A 195 -10.82 -6.37 -10.07
C ALA A 195 -10.97 -7.85 -9.69
N LEU A 196 -9.84 -8.53 -9.62
CA LEU A 196 -9.76 -9.93 -9.19
C LEU A 196 -9.13 -9.96 -7.79
N GLN A 197 -9.92 -10.33 -6.79
CA GLN A 197 -9.52 -10.38 -5.38
C GLN A 197 -9.97 -11.68 -4.73
N HIS A 198 -9.29 -12.09 -3.68
CA HIS A 198 -9.73 -13.26 -2.90
C HIS A 198 -11.15 -13.03 -2.35
N ARG A 199 -11.98 -14.07 -2.33
CA ARG A 199 -13.40 -13.96 -1.93
C ARG A 199 -13.61 -13.42 -0.52
N SER A 200 -12.64 -13.61 0.37
CA SER A 200 -12.74 -13.11 1.75
C SER A 200 -12.71 -11.58 1.87
N ILE A 201 -12.10 -10.87 0.91
CA ILE A 201 -11.88 -9.42 0.98
C ILE A 201 -12.61 -8.61 -0.11
N ILE A 202 -13.14 -9.28 -1.13
CA ILE A 202 -13.76 -8.60 -2.29
C ILE A 202 -14.93 -7.69 -1.90
N ARG A 203 -15.51 -7.91 -0.73
CA ARG A 203 -16.58 -7.09 -0.15
C ARG A 203 -16.17 -6.42 1.15
N SER A 204 -14.88 -6.25 1.42
CA SER A 204 -14.42 -5.44 2.55
C SER A 204 -14.91 -4.01 2.43
N GLY A 205 -14.95 -3.27 3.54
CA GLY A 205 -15.32 -1.85 3.53
C GLY A 205 -14.46 -1.03 2.57
N LEU A 206 -13.14 -1.27 2.58
CA LEU A 206 -12.19 -0.62 1.67
C LEU A 206 -12.48 -0.96 0.20
N SER A 207 -12.73 -2.24 -0.13
CA SER A 207 -13.07 -2.63 -1.50
C SER A 207 -14.35 -1.96 -1.99
N GLN A 208 -15.39 -1.88 -1.16
CA GLN A 208 -16.63 -1.18 -1.50
C GLN A 208 -16.42 0.32 -1.71
N MET A 209 -15.55 0.94 -0.93
CA MET A 209 -15.21 2.36 -1.06
C MET A 209 -14.48 2.68 -2.36
N LEU A 210 -13.54 1.82 -2.78
CA LEU A 210 -12.59 2.10 -3.87
C LEU A 210 -13.04 1.59 -5.23
N LEU A 211 -13.73 0.44 -5.31
CA LEU A 211 -13.98 -0.29 -6.55
C LEU A 211 -15.32 0.07 -7.22
N LYS A 212 -15.61 1.37 -7.30
CA LYS A 212 -16.80 1.87 -8.02
C LYS A 212 -16.62 1.72 -9.53
N ASP A 213 -17.68 1.32 -10.22
CA ASP A 213 -17.69 1.07 -11.68
C ASP A 213 -16.67 0.02 -12.16
N VAL A 214 -16.36 -0.94 -11.28
CA VAL A 214 -15.41 -2.03 -11.52
C VAL A 214 -16.15 -3.36 -11.42
N ASP A 215 -15.97 -4.26 -12.40
CA ASP A 215 -16.49 -5.62 -12.32
C ASP A 215 -15.65 -6.44 -11.34
N LEU A 216 -16.29 -6.98 -10.31
CA LEU A 216 -15.62 -7.72 -9.24
C LEU A 216 -15.63 -9.22 -9.53
N HIS A 217 -14.46 -9.85 -9.47
CA HIS A 217 -14.25 -11.28 -9.70
C HIS A 217 -13.57 -11.91 -8.48
N GLY A 218 -14.34 -12.63 -7.68
CA GLY A 218 -13.82 -13.33 -6.50
C GLY A 218 -13.15 -14.65 -6.87
N TYR A 219 -11.96 -14.90 -6.35
CA TYR A 219 -11.26 -16.18 -6.49
C TYR A 219 -10.95 -16.82 -5.13
N LEU A 220 -10.66 -18.13 -5.12
CA LEU A 220 -10.21 -18.88 -3.95
C LEU A 220 -8.76 -19.37 -4.09
N THR A 221 -8.31 -19.65 -5.32
CA THR A 221 -6.97 -20.18 -5.58
C THR A 221 -6.25 -19.40 -6.67
N PRO A 222 -4.91 -19.37 -6.69
CA PRO A 222 -4.15 -18.77 -7.78
C PRO A 222 -4.51 -19.33 -9.16
N THR A 223 -4.83 -20.62 -9.25
CA THR A 223 -5.25 -21.25 -10.52
C THR A 223 -6.56 -20.65 -11.03
N GLU A 224 -7.58 -20.53 -10.18
CA GLU A 224 -8.86 -19.89 -10.53
C GLU A 224 -8.66 -18.45 -10.96
N LEU A 225 -7.85 -17.71 -10.21
CA LEU A 225 -7.50 -16.32 -10.53
C LEU A 225 -6.97 -16.17 -11.95
N TRP A 226 -5.93 -16.93 -12.30
CA TRP A 226 -5.23 -16.75 -13.57
C TRP A 226 -6.02 -17.27 -14.78
N VAL A 227 -6.82 -18.33 -14.60
CA VAL A 227 -7.76 -18.79 -15.61
C VAL A 227 -8.86 -17.75 -15.84
N ASN A 228 -9.44 -17.20 -14.79
CA ASN A 228 -10.47 -16.16 -14.90
C ASN A 228 -9.91 -14.90 -15.59
N LEU A 229 -8.71 -14.44 -15.22
CA LEU A 229 -8.04 -13.31 -15.88
C LEU A 229 -7.84 -13.58 -17.38
N ARG A 230 -7.37 -14.78 -17.75
CA ARG A 230 -7.21 -15.15 -19.15
C ARG A 230 -8.54 -15.08 -19.91
N HIS A 231 -9.62 -15.63 -19.37
CA HIS A 231 -10.94 -15.57 -19.99
C HIS A 231 -11.42 -14.11 -20.19
N LEU A 232 -11.17 -13.24 -19.23
CA LEU A 232 -11.49 -11.81 -19.38
C LEU A 232 -10.71 -11.15 -20.51
N VAL A 233 -9.42 -11.44 -20.64
CA VAL A 233 -8.56 -10.94 -21.73
C VAL A 233 -9.03 -11.47 -23.08
N GLU A 234 -9.36 -12.76 -23.18
CA GLU A 234 -9.73 -13.43 -24.43
C GLU A 234 -11.15 -13.11 -24.90
N SER A 235 -12.07 -12.81 -23.98
CA SER A 235 -13.48 -12.53 -24.33
C SER A 235 -13.62 -11.27 -25.18
N ASN A 236 -12.78 -10.24 -24.97
CA ASN A 236 -12.84 -8.98 -25.67
C ASN A 236 -11.45 -8.43 -26.04
N PRO A 237 -10.70 -9.07 -26.94
CA PRO A 237 -9.29 -8.75 -27.18
C PRO A 237 -9.05 -7.37 -27.80
N ARG A 238 -10.10 -6.71 -28.32
CA ARG A 238 -10.02 -5.35 -28.93
C ARG A 238 -10.44 -4.24 -27.97
N GLN A 239 -11.09 -4.56 -26.86
CA GLN A 239 -11.56 -3.59 -25.87
C GLN A 239 -10.40 -3.01 -25.07
N ARG A 240 -10.46 -1.72 -24.75
CA ARG A 240 -9.57 -1.12 -23.76
C ARG A 240 -10.01 -1.58 -22.37
N GLN A 241 -9.06 -2.14 -21.59
CA GLN A 241 -9.36 -2.74 -20.29
C GLN A 241 -8.27 -2.39 -19.27
N TYR A 242 -8.71 -2.19 -18.03
CA TYR A 242 -7.86 -2.19 -16.85
C TYR A 242 -8.21 -3.40 -15.99
N MET A 243 -7.22 -4.18 -15.64
CA MET A 243 -7.38 -5.39 -14.82
C MET A 243 -6.49 -5.29 -13.60
N TYR A 244 -7.12 -5.21 -12.45
CA TYR A 244 -6.46 -5.17 -11.15
C TYR A 244 -6.51 -6.56 -10.52
N VAL A 245 -5.36 -7.14 -10.29
CA VAL A 245 -5.17 -8.40 -9.58
C VAL A 245 -4.54 -8.08 -8.24
N TYR A 246 -5.18 -8.51 -7.15
CA TYR A 246 -4.67 -8.32 -5.80
C TYR A 246 -4.58 -9.64 -5.06
N THR A 247 -3.43 -9.90 -4.43
CA THR A 247 -3.21 -11.01 -3.51
C THR A 247 -2.61 -10.51 -2.20
N GLY A 248 -3.23 -10.86 -1.07
CA GLY A 248 -2.81 -10.46 0.29
C GLY A 248 -2.11 -11.58 1.08
N GLN A 249 -1.78 -12.70 0.43
CA GLN A 249 -1.25 -13.87 1.16
C GLN A 249 0.16 -13.62 1.71
N LEU A 250 1.01 -12.89 0.98
CA LEU A 250 2.36 -12.59 1.45
C LEU A 250 2.33 -11.71 2.70
N ASP A 251 1.49 -10.67 2.69
CA ASP A 251 1.27 -9.82 3.85
C ASP A 251 0.82 -10.65 5.06
N HIS A 252 -0.30 -11.37 4.89
CA HIS A 252 -0.88 -12.19 5.95
C HIS A 252 0.14 -13.16 6.57
N PHE A 253 0.87 -13.91 5.76
CA PHE A 253 1.85 -14.88 6.25
C PHE A 253 3.08 -14.19 6.86
N SER A 254 3.54 -13.08 6.28
CA SER A 254 4.69 -12.34 6.80
C SER A 254 4.45 -11.79 8.21
N HIS A 255 3.21 -11.40 8.51
CA HIS A 255 2.83 -10.98 9.86
C HIS A 255 3.05 -12.09 10.89
N TYR A 256 2.75 -13.36 10.56
CA TYR A 256 2.74 -14.46 11.53
C TYR A 256 3.97 -15.36 11.51
N TYR A 257 4.65 -15.48 10.34
CA TYR A 257 5.75 -16.44 10.17
C TYR A 257 7.12 -15.79 9.96
N HIS A 258 7.24 -14.50 9.97
CA HIS A 258 8.42 -13.72 9.59
C HIS A 258 8.52 -13.48 8.07
N PRO A 259 8.85 -12.24 7.63
CA PRO A 259 8.86 -11.90 6.20
C PRO A 259 9.86 -12.68 5.34
N ASP A 260 10.87 -13.31 5.95
CA ASP A 260 11.89 -14.11 5.27
C ASP A 260 11.72 -15.62 5.50
N ASP A 261 10.57 -16.07 6.03
CA ASP A 261 10.25 -17.47 6.19
C ASP A 261 10.07 -18.16 4.82
N GLU A 262 10.44 -19.44 4.74
CA GLU A 262 10.35 -20.22 3.50
C GLU A 262 8.92 -20.30 2.93
N ARG A 263 7.88 -20.24 3.79
CA ARG A 263 6.47 -20.26 3.38
C ARG A 263 6.13 -19.05 2.51
N ILE A 264 6.72 -17.88 2.78
CA ILE A 264 6.48 -16.66 2.00
C ILE A 264 7.05 -16.83 0.58
N ALA A 265 8.27 -17.36 0.49
CA ALA A 265 8.92 -17.64 -0.79
C ALA A 265 8.16 -18.73 -1.57
N ALA A 266 7.67 -19.77 -0.89
CA ALA A 266 6.88 -20.86 -1.49
C ALA A 266 5.55 -20.33 -2.04
N GLU A 267 4.82 -19.51 -1.27
CA GLU A 267 3.56 -18.90 -1.70
C GLU A 267 3.76 -18.03 -2.95
N PHE A 268 4.78 -17.19 -2.96
CA PHE A 268 5.10 -16.38 -4.14
C PHE A 268 5.52 -17.24 -5.34
N SER A 269 6.23 -18.35 -5.10
CA SER A 269 6.60 -19.29 -6.15
C SER A 269 5.37 -19.96 -6.78
N GLU A 270 4.43 -20.44 -5.97
CA GLU A 270 3.18 -21.04 -6.45
C GLU A 270 2.32 -20.03 -7.23
N PHE A 271 2.14 -18.84 -6.69
CA PHE A 271 1.44 -17.73 -7.36
C PHE A 271 2.07 -17.43 -8.74
N SER A 272 3.39 -17.36 -8.80
CA SER A 272 4.15 -17.04 -10.01
C SER A 272 4.13 -18.18 -11.02
N TRP A 273 4.25 -19.44 -10.56
CA TRP A 273 4.13 -20.62 -11.41
C TRP A 273 2.73 -20.72 -12.04
N SER A 274 1.70 -20.49 -11.24
CA SER A 274 0.33 -20.49 -11.70
C SER A 274 0.06 -19.40 -12.73
N PHE A 275 0.63 -18.19 -12.54
CA PHE A 275 0.61 -17.11 -13.53
C PHE A 275 1.22 -17.55 -14.86
N GLU A 276 2.38 -18.17 -14.82
CA GLU A 276 3.03 -18.65 -16.02
C GLU A 276 2.21 -19.70 -16.74
N LYS A 277 1.78 -20.74 -16.04
CA LYS A 277 1.13 -21.92 -16.63
C LYS A 277 -0.29 -21.68 -17.08
N ASN A 278 -1.08 -20.96 -16.27
CA ASN A 278 -2.52 -20.81 -16.48
C ASN A 278 -2.90 -19.51 -17.22
N PHE A 279 -1.99 -18.53 -17.26
CA PHE A 279 -2.21 -17.27 -17.96
C PHE A 279 -1.23 -17.09 -19.12
N LEU A 280 0.08 -16.90 -18.86
CA LEU A 280 1.04 -16.52 -19.90
C LEU A 280 1.17 -17.55 -21.01
N GLU A 281 1.39 -18.82 -20.70
CA GLU A 281 1.60 -19.87 -21.71
C GLU A 281 0.34 -20.12 -22.55
N GLN A 282 -0.84 -19.90 -21.96
CA GLN A 282 -2.14 -20.17 -22.59
C GLN A 282 -2.75 -18.96 -23.31
N LEU A 283 -2.14 -17.78 -23.17
CA LEU A 283 -2.68 -16.55 -23.75
C LEU A 283 -2.45 -16.53 -25.27
N SER A 284 -3.53 -16.31 -26.03
CA SER A 284 -3.47 -16.20 -27.50
C SER A 284 -2.63 -15.01 -27.97
N PRO A 285 -2.15 -15.03 -29.21
CA PRO A 285 -1.48 -13.85 -29.81
C PRO A 285 -2.35 -12.58 -29.76
N ALA A 286 -3.67 -12.72 -29.90
CA ALA A 286 -4.60 -11.58 -29.79
C ALA A 286 -4.71 -11.06 -28.36
N GLY A 287 -4.69 -11.95 -27.36
CA GLY A 287 -4.65 -11.62 -25.95
C GLY A 287 -3.35 -10.94 -25.53
N ARG A 288 -2.21 -11.35 -26.11
CA ARG A 288 -0.89 -10.71 -25.86
C ARG A 288 -0.81 -9.31 -26.44
N ASN A 289 -1.29 -9.14 -27.68
CA ASN A 289 -1.12 -7.90 -28.41
C ASN A 289 -1.71 -6.68 -27.69
N GLY A 290 -0.84 -5.74 -27.33
CA GLY A 290 -1.19 -4.51 -26.62
C GLY A 290 -1.54 -4.72 -25.14
N THR A 291 -1.07 -5.82 -24.52
CA THR A 291 -1.21 -6.08 -23.09
C THR A 291 0.06 -5.71 -22.36
N LEU A 292 -0.05 -4.73 -21.46
CA LEU A 292 0.97 -4.32 -20.51
C LEU A 292 0.71 -5.04 -19.19
N VAL A 293 1.70 -5.78 -18.70
CA VAL A 293 1.69 -6.37 -17.35
C VAL A 293 2.59 -5.55 -16.44
N LEU A 294 2.08 -5.19 -15.30
CA LEU A 294 2.77 -4.52 -14.21
C LEU A 294 2.74 -5.43 -12.98
N LEU A 295 3.88 -5.63 -12.32
CA LEU A 295 3.97 -6.23 -10.98
C LEU A 295 4.46 -5.16 -10.02
N THR A 296 3.72 -4.94 -8.93
CA THR A 296 4.07 -4.01 -7.86
C THR A 296 3.52 -4.48 -6.52
N ALA A 297 3.75 -3.69 -5.48
CA ALA A 297 3.15 -3.84 -4.16
C ALA A 297 2.63 -2.48 -3.67
N ASP A 298 1.79 -2.50 -2.67
CA ASP A 298 1.34 -1.32 -1.93
C ASP A 298 2.36 -0.86 -0.88
N HIS A 299 3.01 -1.80 -0.22
CA HIS A 299 4.13 -1.60 0.71
C HIS A 299 5.00 -2.86 0.77
N GLY A 300 6.07 -2.80 1.55
CA GLY A 300 6.85 -3.95 1.92
C GLY A 300 6.56 -4.40 3.36
N MET A 301 7.48 -5.15 3.96
CA MET A 301 7.32 -5.70 5.31
C MET A 301 8.66 -5.74 6.02
N LEU A 302 8.70 -5.27 7.26
CA LEU A 302 9.87 -5.34 8.12
C LEU A 302 9.72 -6.50 9.12
N ALA A 303 10.81 -7.23 9.34
CA ALA A 303 10.88 -8.21 10.43
C ALA A 303 10.96 -7.51 11.79
N THR A 304 10.12 -7.93 12.73
CA THR A 304 10.13 -7.42 14.10
C THR A 304 10.20 -8.57 15.10
N GLN A 305 10.77 -8.30 16.27
CA GLN A 305 10.78 -9.29 17.35
C GLN A 305 9.64 -9.00 18.33
N LYS A 306 8.91 -10.06 18.72
CA LYS A 306 7.92 -9.95 19.79
C LYS A 306 8.60 -9.53 21.09
N SER A 307 8.15 -8.45 21.67
CA SER A 307 8.71 -7.96 22.95
C SER A 307 7.64 -7.26 23.76
N ALA A 308 7.46 -7.72 25.00
CA ALA A 308 6.61 -7.07 25.99
C ALA A 308 7.07 -5.63 26.31
N HIS A 309 8.32 -5.30 25.92
CA HIS A 309 8.88 -3.96 26.09
C HIS A 309 8.20 -2.91 25.20
N TYR A 310 7.57 -3.32 24.10
CA TYR A 310 6.82 -2.44 23.20
C TYR A 310 5.29 -2.55 23.39
N ASP A 311 4.83 -3.30 24.37
CA ASP A 311 3.41 -3.42 24.68
C ASP A 311 2.96 -2.29 25.61
N LEU A 312 2.09 -1.40 25.11
CA LEU A 312 1.57 -0.25 25.84
C LEU A 312 0.85 -0.64 27.14
N GLY A 313 0.31 -1.86 27.23
CA GLY A 313 -0.26 -2.41 28.45
C GLY A 313 0.74 -2.45 29.61
N ASN A 314 2.03 -2.59 29.31
CA ASN A 314 3.11 -2.55 30.28
C ASN A 314 3.59 -1.13 30.62
N HIS A 315 3.01 -0.10 29.98
CA HIS A 315 3.39 1.30 30.13
C HIS A 315 2.23 2.18 30.63
N PRO A 316 1.60 1.88 31.78
CA PRO A 316 0.42 2.60 32.28
C PRO A 316 0.69 4.08 32.57
N LYS A 317 1.96 4.47 32.78
CA LYS A 317 2.34 5.88 32.94
C LYS A 317 2.17 6.64 31.63
N LEU A 318 2.56 6.03 30.49
CA LEU A 318 2.36 6.61 29.16
C LEU A 318 0.87 6.69 28.82
N SER A 319 0.13 5.60 28.99
CA SER A 319 -1.31 5.55 28.70
C SER A 319 -2.11 6.63 29.44
N ARG A 320 -1.72 6.97 30.69
CA ARG A 320 -2.37 8.05 31.45
C ARG A 320 -2.16 9.45 30.90
N LEU A 321 -1.15 9.65 30.04
CA LEU A 321 -0.87 10.93 29.37
C LEU A 321 -1.72 11.11 28.11
N LEU A 322 -2.36 10.05 27.61
CA LEU A 322 -3.15 10.04 26.39
C LEU A 322 -4.64 10.19 26.69
N HIS A 323 -5.38 10.79 25.74
CA HIS A 323 -6.85 10.85 25.77
C HIS A 323 -7.49 9.54 25.31
N ILE A 324 -6.95 8.96 24.22
CA ILE A 324 -7.32 7.67 23.65
C ILE A 324 -6.04 6.89 23.38
N LEU A 325 -6.16 5.59 23.14
CA LEU A 325 -5.03 4.77 22.67
C LEU A 325 -4.48 5.32 21.35
N PRO A 326 -3.22 5.07 21.03
CA PRO A 326 -2.65 5.46 19.75
C PRO A 326 -3.48 4.95 18.58
N THR A 327 -3.37 5.61 17.44
CA THR A 327 -3.97 5.17 16.16
C THR A 327 -2.92 5.22 15.05
N GLY A 328 -3.30 4.91 13.83
CA GLY A 328 -2.39 4.85 12.69
C GLY A 328 -1.85 3.45 12.49
N GLU A 329 -0.55 3.31 12.61
CA GLU A 329 0.18 2.06 12.46
C GLU A 329 1.13 1.83 13.64
N HIS A 330 1.42 0.58 13.99
CA HIS A 330 2.33 0.28 15.10
C HIS A 330 3.75 0.84 14.91
N ARG A 331 4.09 1.26 13.70
CA ARG A 331 5.40 1.82 13.33
C ARG A 331 5.36 3.29 12.88
N LEU A 332 4.17 3.83 12.62
CA LEU A 332 3.91 5.27 12.44
C LEU A 332 2.59 5.61 13.13
N MET A 333 2.69 5.96 14.40
CA MET A 333 1.54 6.12 15.28
C MET A 333 1.17 7.58 15.50
N TYR A 334 -0.11 7.81 15.76
CA TYR A 334 -0.69 9.12 16.07
C TYR A 334 -1.13 9.13 17.53
N LEU A 335 -0.57 10.05 18.31
CA LEU A 335 -0.84 10.15 19.73
C LEU A 335 -1.79 11.33 20.01
N PHE A 336 -2.85 11.06 20.75
CA PHE A 336 -3.82 12.05 21.21
C PHE A 336 -3.53 12.36 22.69
N ILE A 337 -2.82 13.46 22.93
CA ILE A 337 -2.17 13.76 24.19
C ILE A 337 -3.03 14.70 25.03
N LYS A 338 -3.09 14.47 26.35
CA LYS A 338 -3.77 15.38 27.27
C LYS A 338 -3.08 16.74 27.30
N PRO A 339 -3.83 17.86 27.44
CA PRO A 339 -3.28 19.21 27.42
C PRO A 339 -2.08 19.36 28.38
N GLY A 340 -0.98 19.93 27.85
CA GLY A 340 0.24 20.18 28.61
C GLY A 340 1.11 18.96 28.91
N GLN A 341 0.81 17.77 28.31
CA GLN A 341 1.55 16.53 28.58
C GLN A 341 2.52 16.13 27.45
N THR A 342 2.66 16.91 26.40
CA THR A 342 3.50 16.57 25.23
C THR A 342 4.96 16.32 25.63
N ASP A 343 5.56 17.20 26.45
CA ASP A 343 6.93 17.02 26.90
C ASP A 343 7.10 15.80 27.79
N ALA A 344 6.09 15.49 28.61
CA ALA A 344 6.10 14.27 29.45
C ALA A 344 6.03 13.01 28.58
N VAL A 345 5.26 13.02 27.48
CA VAL A 345 5.22 11.92 26.51
C VAL A 345 6.58 11.75 25.84
N ARG A 346 7.17 12.83 25.29
CA ARG A 346 8.51 12.79 24.67
C ARG A 346 9.56 12.24 25.63
N SER A 347 9.63 12.80 26.84
CA SER A 347 10.55 12.35 27.89
C SER A 347 10.34 10.87 28.26
N TYR A 348 9.09 10.40 28.27
CA TYR A 348 8.80 9.00 28.55
C TYR A 348 9.41 8.07 27.47
N PHE A 349 9.23 8.40 26.19
CA PHE A 349 9.80 7.64 25.08
C PHE A 349 11.33 7.65 25.12
N ASP A 350 11.94 8.83 25.30
CA ASP A 350 13.40 8.99 25.34
C ASP A 350 14.06 8.19 26.46
N LEU A 351 13.39 8.11 27.61
CA LEU A 351 13.88 7.33 28.77
C LEU A 351 13.64 5.83 28.62
N THR A 352 12.52 5.44 28.00
CA THR A 352 12.11 4.04 27.90
C THR A 352 12.72 3.36 26.68
N TRP A 353 12.77 4.07 25.54
CA TRP A 353 13.23 3.56 24.25
C TRP A 353 14.24 4.53 23.59
N PRO A 354 15.40 4.77 24.18
CA PRO A 354 16.33 5.81 23.73
C PRO A 354 16.75 5.60 22.26
N GLY A 355 16.50 6.63 21.43
CA GLY A 355 16.87 6.64 20.01
C GLY A 355 16.03 5.75 19.08
N GLN A 356 14.99 5.08 19.60
CA GLN A 356 14.18 4.15 18.79
C GLN A 356 12.97 4.81 18.12
N PHE A 357 12.60 6.02 18.52
CA PHE A 357 11.47 6.74 17.97
C PHE A 357 11.85 8.19 17.62
N VAL A 358 11.19 8.71 16.59
CA VAL A 358 11.29 10.10 16.17
C VAL A 358 9.93 10.75 16.26
N PHE A 359 9.90 11.98 16.71
CA PHE A 359 8.69 12.75 16.90
C PHE A 359 8.54 13.80 15.84
N LEU A 360 7.35 13.87 15.24
CA LEU A 360 7.00 14.90 14.27
C LEU A 360 5.78 15.68 14.76
N ASP A 361 5.80 16.99 14.57
CA ASP A 361 4.59 17.80 14.65
C ASP A 361 3.67 17.45 13.48
N PRO A 362 2.37 17.15 13.71
CA PRO A 362 1.45 16.78 12.64
C PRO A 362 1.28 17.86 11.58
N SER A 363 1.25 19.13 11.96
CA SER A 363 1.08 20.26 11.03
C SER A 363 2.33 20.44 10.15
N GLU A 364 3.51 20.30 10.74
CA GLU A 364 4.79 20.32 10.01
C GLU A 364 4.90 19.12 9.07
N ALA A 365 4.57 17.92 9.53
CA ALA A 365 4.60 16.71 8.71
C ALA A 365 3.71 16.84 7.45
N VAL A 366 2.51 17.40 7.60
CA VAL A 366 1.61 17.70 6.48
C VAL A 366 2.19 18.81 5.60
N ALA A 367 2.64 19.93 6.17
CA ALA A 367 3.17 21.07 5.43
C ALA A 367 4.44 20.71 4.64
N ARG A 368 5.27 19.80 5.15
CA ARG A 368 6.49 19.29 4.49
C ARG A 368 6.22 18.15 3.50
N GLY A 369 4.97 17.71 3.36
CA GLY A 369 4.56 16.75 2.34
C GLY A 369 4.82 15.27 2.71
N LEU A 370 4.96 14.91 3.98
CA LEU A 370 5.10 13.50 4.39
C LEU A 370 3.92 12.67 3.88
N PHE A 371 2.72 13.20 3.99
CA PHE A 371 1.49 12.54 3.51
C PHE A 371 1.13 12.88 2.06
N GLY A 372 2.05 13.51 1.34
CA GLY A 372 1.92 13.83 -0.08
C GLY A 372 1.42 15.25 -0.38
N PRO A 373 1.43 15.61 -1.67
CA PRO A 373 1.00 16.92 -2.15
C PRO A 373 -0.52 17.05 -2.16
N GLY A 374 -0.99 18.27 -2.42
CA GLY A 374 -2.39 18.61 -2.64
C GLY A 374 -3.03 19.32 -1.45
N THR A 375 -4.33 19.55 -1.53
CA THR A 375 -5.09 20.18 -0.44
C THR A 375 -5.45 19.15 0.61
N PRO A 376 -5.02 19.32 1.86
CA PRO A 376 -5.31 18.34 2.91
C PRO A 376 -6.82 18.16 3.13
N HIS A 377 -7.22 16.92 3.37
CA HIS A 377 -8.57 16.55 3.73
C HIS A 377 -9.02 17.36 4.97
N PRO A 378 -10.25 17.90 5.02
CA PRO A 378 -10.70 18.77 6.11
C PRO A 378 -10.62 18.15 7.52
N ARG A 379 -10.64 16.82 7.59
CA ARG A 379 -10.54 16.07 8.85
C ARG A 379 -9.14 15.49 9.11
N LEU A 380 -8.14 15.86 8.31
CA LEU A 380 -6.82 15.26 8.44
C LEU A 380 -6.20 15.52 9.82
N SER A 381 -6.30 16.76 10.32
CA SER A 381 -5.80 17.13 11.65
C SER A 381 -6.47 16.35 12.78
N ASP A 382 -7.78 16.06 12.67
CA ASP A 382 -8.48 15.24 13.65
C ASP A 382 -7.95 13.79 13.69
N ARG A 383 -7.33 13.31 12.59
CA ARG A 383 -6.83 11.92 12.45
C ARG A 383 -5.37 11.74 12.85
N LEU A 384 -4.56 12.79 12.76
CA LEU A 384 -3.12 12.74 13.04
C LEU A 384 -2.78 12.99 14.53
N GLY A 385 -3.75 13.38 15.36
CA GLY A 385 -3.54 13.65 16.78
C GLY A 385 -2.64 14.87 17.05
N ASP A 386 -2.00 14.85 18.22
CA ASP A 386 -1.15 15.95 18.72
C ASP A 386 0.34 15.69 18.45
N LEU A 387 0.73 14.44 18.19
CA LEU A 387 2.11 14.03 17.93
C LEU A 387 2.14 12.79 17.03
N ILE A 388 2.96 12.84 15.99
CA ILE A 388 3.29 11.68 15.18
C ILE A 388 4.58 11.06 15.71
N VAL A 389 4.60 9.74 15.86
CA VAL A 389 5.77 9.00 16.33
C VAL A 389 6.16 7.96 15.29
N ALA A 390 7.36 8.09 14.71
CA ALA A 390 7.91 7.17 13.72
C ALA A 390 8.93 6.24 14.38
N ALA A 391 8.79 4.95 14.18
CA ALA A 391 9.67 3.93 14.74
C ALA A 391 10.92 3.72 13.87
N ARG A 392 12.11 3.62 14.50
CA ARG A 392 13.37 3.23 13.89
C ARG A 392 13.61 1.73 14.03
N ASN A 393 14.49 1.20 13.21
CA ASN A 393 14.90 -0.20 13.25
C ASN A 393 13.68 -1.14 13.29
N ASP A 394 13.68 -2.11 14.19
CA ASP A 394 12.58 -3.06 14.43
C ASP A 394 11.62 -2.64 15.57
N ALA A 395 11.73 -1.40 16.08
CA ALA A 395 10.85 -0.86 17.09
C ALA A 395 9.40 -0.70 16.58
N TYR A 396 8.47 -0.82 17.47
CA TYR A 396 7.02 -0.60 17.26
C TYR A 396 6.37 -0.26 18.61
N LEU A 397 5.08 0.08 18.60
CA LEU A 397 4.29 0.16 19.82
C LEU A 397 3.00 -0.65 19.62
N TRP A 398 2.75 -1.60 20.52
CA TRP A 398 1.57 -2.45 20.49
C TRP A 398 0.55 -1.94 21.52
N TRP A 399 -0.67 -1.65 21.08
CA TRP A 399 -1.74 -1.14 21.96
C TRP A 399 -3.06 -1.91 21.87
N ALA A 400 -3.13 -2.97 21.06
CA ALA A 400 -4.33 -3.80 21.01
C ALA A 400 -4.52 -4.59 22.31
N ASP A 401 -5.79 -4.78 22.71
CA ASP A 401 -6.15 -5.58 23.91
C ASP A 401 -6.09 -7.08 23.60
N LYS A 402 -4.95 -7.53 23.09
CA LYS A 402 -4.62 -8.93 22.82
C LYS A 402 -3.11 -9.08 22.73
N GLU A 403 -2.63 -10.31 22.97
CA GLU A 403 -1.21 -10.63 22.78
C GLU A 403 -0.73 -10.31 21.35
N ASN A 404 0.43 -9.66 21.25
CA ASN A 404 1.06 -9.44 19.96
C ASN A 404 1.58 -10.77 19.37
N MET A 405 0.95 -11.23 18.31
CA MET A 405 1.37 -12.43 17.57
C MET A 405 2.23 -12.11 16.34
N LEU A 406 2.43 -10.82 16.03
CA LEU A 406 3.09 -10.41 14.79
C LEU A 406 4.62 -10.43 14.94
N VAL A 407 5.29 -11.01 13.94
CA VAL A 407 6.75 -11.04 13.76
C VAL A 407 7.20 -10.31 12.49
N GLY A 408 6.26 -9.81 11.72
CA GLY A 408 6.42 -8.88 10.61
C GLY A 408 5.45 -7.72 10.79
N GLN A 409 5.91 -6.50 10.55
CA GLN A 409 5.09 -5.29 10.63
C GLN A 409 5.44 -4.33 9.50
N HIS A 410 4.51 -3.47 9.17
CA HIS A 410 4.63 -2.40 8.18
C HIS A 410 3.96 -1.12 8.69
N GLY A 411 3.83 -0.12 7.85
CA GLY A 411 3.21 1.17 8.20
C GLY A 411 4.23 2.26 8.51
N GLY A 412 5.49 1.89 8.76
CA GLY A 412 6.60 2.81 9.01
C GLY A 412 7.25 3.35 7.74
N LEU A 413 8.48 3.82 7.89
CA LEU A 413 9.23 4.51 6.83
C LEU A 413 10.59 3.85 6.56
N SER A 414 10.81 2.62 6.97
CA SER A 414 12.05 1.91 6.68
C SER A 414 12.15 1.52 5.20
N ASN A 415 13.34 1.18 4.75
CA ASN A 415 13.58 0.67 3.39
C ASN A 415 12.71 -0.54 3.07
N ASP A 416 12.61 -1.49 4.02
CA ASP A 416 11.87 -2.75 3.87
C ASP A 416 10.37 -2.54 3.73
N GLU A 417 9.84 -1.44 4.28
CA GLU A 417 8.43 -1.07 4.23
C GLU A 417 8.09 -0.19 3.02
N MET A 418 8.99 0.75 2.67
CA MET A 418 8.72 1.82 1.72
C MET A 418 9.11 1.50 0.28
N ILE A 419 10.15 0.68 0.05
CA ILE A 419 10.65 0.42 -1.31
C ILE A 419 9.99 -0.81 -1.90
N VAL A 420 9.14 -0.58 -2.90
CA VAL A 420 8.36 -1.60 -3.61
C VAL A 420 8.83 -1.75 -5.06
N PRO A 421 8.68 -2.94 -5.68
CA PRO A 421 9.06 -3.15 -7.07
C PRO A 421 8.07 -2.49 -8.04
N LEU A 422 8.57 -2.14 -9.22
CA LEU A 422 7.76 -1.96 -10.42
C LEU A 422 8.40 -2.75 -11.56
N LEU A 423 7.87 -3.92 -11.87
CA LEU A 423 8.25 -4.64 -13.07
C LEU A 423 7.18 -4.39 -14.15
N SER A 424 7.60 -3.88 -15.30
CA SER A 424 6.72 -3.57 -16.43
C SER A 424 7.16 -4.32 -17.68
N VAL A 425 6.20 -4.97 -18.37
CA VAL A 425 6.48 -5.71 -19.60
C VAL A 425 5.29 -5.66 -20.56
N MET A 426 5.58 -5.41 -21.85
CA MET A 426 4.63 -5.62 -22.95
C MET A 426 4.69 -7.08 -23.39
N LEU A 427 3.52 -7.76 -23.47
CA LEU A 427 3.42 -9.15 -23.91
C LEU A 427 3.42 -9.30 -25.43
#